data_31ea9f918fa7201eee00721defb91be1
#
_entry.id   31ea9f918fa7201eee00721defb91be1
#
_cell.length_a   1.000
_cell.length_b   1.000
_cell.length_c   1.000
_cell.angle_alpha   90.00
_cell.angle_beta   90.00
_cell.angle_gamma   90.00
#
_symmetry.space_group_name_H-M   'P 1'
#
loop_
_entity.id
_entity.type
_entity.pdbx_description
1 polymer ?
#
loop_
_entity_poly.entity_id
_entity_poly.type
_entity_poly.pdbx_seq_one_letter_code
_entity_poly.pdbx_strand_id
1 'polypeptide(L)'
;NIARNLVHQGKTVVMFNREMPNVEMMKKFMAMESAQLMYRNLRHSADISGEEVKRVLENIKKMYEDRLFMFDNIRDLESSFREVKAINPDVVIDDHIGLIEYPSNDYRDLRLKIGDTTRKYKWLAKSQEMCVILVSQMNRNMEHRNDRTPRLSDLAESGNLEQDAETVVFSHYPWVSRYGDDGNSQCYLQLIIAKNRYGTTNSINVGYEGDSCKIHDTEDLALQATQNKGGVIKKMELFDE
;
A
#
# COMPACT_ATOMS: atom_id res chain seq x y z
N ASN A 1 -3.02 -0.37 -5.22
CA ASN A 1 -4.46 -0.64 -5.29
C ASN A 1 -5.29 0.57 -4.84
N ILE A 2 -5.12 1.10 -3.60
CA ILE A 2 -5.92 2.24 -3.11
C ILE A 2 -5.81 3.44 -4.07
N ALA A 3 -4.61 3.89 -4.41
CA ALA A 3 -4.40 5.01 -5.33
C ALA A 3 -5.08 4.77 -6.69
N ARG A 4 -4.91 3.55 -7.25
CA ARG A 4 -5.57 3.14 -8.48
C ARG A 4 -7.10 3.28 -8.39
N ASN A 5 -7.70 2.71 -7.37
CA ASN A 5 -9.15 2.72 -7.21
C ASN A 5 -9.69 4.15 -7.01
N LEU A 6 -8.97 5.01 -6.31
CA LEU A 6 -9.32 6.41 -6.13
C LEU A 6 -9.27 7.18 -7.45
N VAL A 7 -8.22 6.99 -8.27
CA VAL A 7 -8.12 7.59 -9.62
C VAL A 7 -9.27 7.14 -10.51
N HIS A 8 -9.62 5.85 -10.49
CA HIS A 8 -10.78 5.32 -11.24
C HIS A 8 -12.12 5.95 -10.78
N GLN A 9 -12.20 6.39 -9.52
CA GLN A 9 -13.35 7.13 -8.99
C GLN A 9 -13.29 8.63 -9.29
N GLY A 10 -12.29 9.09 -10.05
CA GLY A 10 -12.13 10.48 -10.43
C GLY A 10 -11.46 11.35 -9.36
N LYS A 11 -10.86 10.75 -8.32
CA LYS A 11 -10.17 11.47 -7.25
C LYS A 11 -8.75 11.85 -7.65
N THR A 12 -8.28 12.98 -7.13
CA THR A 12 -6.90 13.43 -7.26
C THR A 12 -6.07 12.90 -6.08
N VAL A 13 -4.98 12.22 -6.39
CA VAL A 13 -4.12 11.54 -5.41
C VAL A 13 -2.69 12.08 -5.52
N VAL A 14 -2.11 12.45 -4.39
CA VAL A 14 -0.67 12.68 -4.24
C VAL A 14 -0.07 11.49 -3.51
N MET A 15 1.03 10.94 -4.05
CA MET A 15 1.72 9.81 -3.47
C MET A 15 3.21 10.10 -3.32
N PHE A 16 3.71 10.02 -2.08
CA PHE A 16 5.14 10.08 -1.78
C PHE A 16 5.68 8.65 -1.68
N ASN A 17 6.47 8.25 -2.68
CA ASN A 17 7.11 6.93 -2.75
C ASN A 17 8.53 7.04 -2.18
N ARG A 18 8.67 7.00 -0.86
CA ARG A 18 9.98 7.19 -0.23
C ARG A 18 10.89 5.96 -0.30
N GLU A 19 10.28 4.78 -0.42
CA GLU A 19 10.99 3.51 -0.48
C GLU A 19 11.24 3.04 -1.92
N MET A 20 10.27 3.25 -2.81
CA MET A 20 10.31 2.72 -4.18
C MET A 20 10.38 3.84 -5.22
N PRO A 21 11.23 3.69 -6.28
CA PRO A 21 11.22 4.61 -7.41
C PRO A 21 9.86 4.64 -8.13
N ASN A 22 9.47 5.82 -8.63
CA ASN A 22 8.25 6.01 -9.40
C ASN A 22 8.16 5.08 -10.63
N VAL A 23 9.30 4.74 -11.24
CA VAL A 23 9.35 3.79 -12.36
C VAL A 23 8.85 2.40 -11.95
N GLU A 24 9.22 1.92 -10.77
CA GLU A 24 8.74 0.62 -10.25
C GLU A 24 7.27 0.68 -9.87
N MET A 25 6.80 1.80 -9.32
CA MET A 25 5.38 2.01 -9.05
C MET A 25 4.57 2.03 -10.35
N MET A 26 5.08 2.70 -11.40
CA MET A 26 4.41 2.71 -12.71
C MET A 26 4.30 1.31 -13.32
N LYS A 27 5.33 0.46 -13.21
CA LYS A 27 5.24 -0.94 -13.65
C LYS A 27 4.15 -1.72 -12.90
N LYS A 28 3.95 -1.47 -11.60
CA LYS A 28 2.84 -2.07 -10.84
C LYS A 28 1.48 -1.57 -11.35
N PHE A 29 1.33 -0.28 -11.63
CA PHE A 29 0.10 0.25 -12.22
C PHE A 29 -0.17 -0.38 -13.59
N MET A 30 0.85 -0.52 -14.46
CA MET A 30 0.71 -1.18 -15.74
C MET A 30 0.23 -2.63 -15.59
N ALA A 31 0.79 -3.38 -14.65
CA ALA A 31 0.37 -4.75 -14.40
C ALA A 31 -1.06 -4.84 -13.86
N MET A 32 -1.49 -3.89 -13.02
CA MET A 32 -2.86 -3.81 -12.50
C MET A 32 -3.89 -3.40 -13.55
N GLU A 33 -3.51 -2.61 -14.56
CA GLU A 33 -4.38 -2.12 -15.62
C GLU A 33 -4.43 -3.03 -16.85
N SER A 34 -3.54 -4.01 -16.93
CA SER A 34 -3.49 -4.97 -18.04
C SER A 34 -4.01 -6.34 -17.63
N ALA A 35 -4.72 -6.99 -18.53
CA ALA A 35 -5.08 -8.39 -18.40
C ALA A 35 -3.89 -9.35 -18.75
N GLN A 36 -2.86 -8.85 -19.41
CA GLN A 36 -1.76 -9.67 -19.97
C GLN A 36 -0.41 -9.39 -19.31
N LEU A 37 -0.15 -8.13 -18.92
CA LEU A 37 1.13 -7.76 -18.33
C LEU A 37 1.22 -8.26 -16.88
N MET A 38 2.34 -8.91 -16.57
CA MET A 38 2.70 -9.30 -15.23
C MET A 38 3.82 -8.41 -14.72
N TYR A 39 3.78 -8.01 -13.46
CA TYR A 39 4.81 -7.16 -12.87
C TYR A 39 6.21 -7.77 -12.97
N ARG A 40 6.35 -9.10 -12.77
CA ARG A 40 7.63 -9.79 -12.92
C ARG A 40 8.23 -9.64 -14.32
N ASN A 41 7.40 -9.70 -15.37
CA ASN A 41 7.86 -9.57 -16.77
C ASN A 41 8.29 -8.14 -17.08
N LEU A 42 7.52 -7.14 -16.60
CA LEU A 42 7.88 -5.71 -16.70
C LEU A 42 9.18 -5.38 -15.98
N ARG A 43 9.49 -6.08 -14.90
CA ARG A 43 10.71 -5.87 -14.12
C ARG A 43 11.95 -6.46 -14.81
N HIS A 44 11.80 -7.60 -15.49
CA HIS A 44 12.92 -8.32 -16.09
C HIS A 44 12.99 -8.14 -17.62
N SER A 45 12.14 -7.31 -18.21
CA SER A 45 12.08 -7.04 -19.67
C SER A 45 11.95 -8.31 -20.52
N ALA A 46 11.28 -9.36 -20.00
CA ALA A 46 11.14 -10.65 -20.63
C ALA A 46 9.78 -10.77 -21.33
N ASP A 47 9.78 -11.22 -22.60
CA ASP A 47 8.61 -11.64 -23.40
C ASP A 47 7.37 -10.72 -23.31
N ILE A 48 7.57 -9.41 -23.48
CA ILE A 48 6.49 -8.44 -23.47
C ILE A 48 6.26 -7.90 -24.89
N SER A 49 5.01 -7.95 -25.36
CA SER A 49 4.62 -7.28 -26.59
C SER A 49 4.76 -5.76 -26.45
N GLY A 50 5.59 -5.14 -27.28
CA GLY A 50 5.75 -3.68 -27.30
C GLY A 50 4.44 -2.94 -27.58
N GLU A 51 3.52 -3.55 -28.35
CA GLU A 51 2.19 -2.99 -28.64
C GLU A 51 1.31 -2.98 -27.39
N GLU A 52 1.33 -4.06 -26.61
CA GLU A 52 0.56 -4.12 -25.36
C GLU A 52 1.07 -3.08 -24.34
N VAL A 53 2.38 -2.97 -24.20
CA VAL A 53 3.00 -1.94 -23.33
C VAL A 53 2.55 -0.54 -23.75
N LYS A 54 2.60 -0.24 -25.05
CA LYS A 54 2.19 1.07 -25.59
C LYS A 54 0.71 1.33 -25.32
N ARG A 55 -0.16 0.36 -25.58
CA ARG A 55 -1.60 0.46 -25.34
C ARG A 55 -1.91 0.76 -23.88
N VAL A 56 -1.27 0.03 -22.95
CA VAL A 56 -1.47 0.20 -21.52
C VAL A 56 -0.95 1.56 -21.05
N LEU A 57 0.19 2.03 -21.55
CA LEU A 57 0.73 3.36 -21.24
C LEU A 57 -0.20 4.48 -21.74
N GLU A 58 -0.76 4.37 -22.91
CA GLU A 58 -1.73 5.34 -23.43
C GLU A 58 -2.99 5.40 -22.57
N ASN A 59 -3.51 4.25 -22.13
CA ASN A 59 -4.65 4.18 -21.22
C ASN A 59 -4.33 4.79 -19.86
N ILE A 60 -3.16 4.46 -19.29
CA ILE A 60 -2.70 5.05 -18.03
C ILE A 60 -2.59 6.57 -18.19
N LYS A 61 -1.91 7.04 -19.22
CA LYS A 61 -1.78 8.48 -19.44
C LYS A 61 -3.15 9.16 -19.44
N LYS A 62 -4.10 8.65 -20.21
CA LYS A 62 -5.46 9.22 -20.30
C LYS A 62 -6.20 9.23 -18.96
N MET A 63 -6.00 8.20 -18.13
CA MET A 63 -6.75 8.02 -16.88
C MET A 63 -6.09 8.69 -15.69
N TYR A 64 -4.75 8.70 -15.63
CA TYR A 64 -3.97 9.12 -14.47
C TYR A 64 -3.40 10.54 -14.61
N GLU A 65 -3.32 11.08 -15.84
CA GLU A 65 -2.89 12.47 -16.08
C GLU A 65 -3.80 13.41 -15.28
N ASP A 66 -3.21 14.37 -14.59
CA ASP A 66 -3.87 15.33 -13.69
C ASP A 66 -4.60 14.73 -12.47
N ARG A 67 -4.48 13.41 -12.24
CA ARG A 67 -5.12 12.74 -11.10
C ARG A 67 -4.16 12.03 -10.17
N LEU A 68 -3.02 11.55 -10.66
CA LEU A 68 -2.01 10.88 -9.85
C LEU A 68 -0.67 11.61 -9.96
N PHE A 69 -0.26 12.20 -8.84
CA PHE A 69 1.04 12.87 -8.69
C PHE A 69 1.93 12.03 -7.80
N MET A 70 3.07 11.57 -8.33
CA MET A 70 4.00 10.70 -7.61
C MET A 70 5.35 11.38 -7.43
N PHE A 71 5.85 11.34 -6.20
CA PHE A 71 7.15 11.92 -5.82
C PHE A 71 8.01 10.85 -5.13
N ASP A 72 9.19 10.56 -5.70
CA ASP A 72 10.19 9.65 -5.12
C ASP A 72 11.49 10.37 -4.71
N ASN A 73 11.57 11.66 -4.99
CA ASN A 73 12.73 12.52 -4.71
C ASN A 73 12.50 13.51 -3.56
N ILE A 74 11.28 13.64 -3.05
CA ILE A 74 10.97 14.49 -1.90
C ILE A 74 11.16 13.70 -0.62
N ARG A 75 12.08 14.14 0.25
CA ARG A 75 12.47 13.43 1.46
C ARG A 75 11.91 14.05 2.74
N ASP A 76 11.82 15.37 2.80
CA ASP A 76 11.38 16.10 3.98
C ASP A 76 9.89 16.43 3.97
N LEU A 77 9.35 16.68 5.16
CA LEU A 77 7.92 16.94 5.35
C LEU A 77 7.47 18.30 4.83
N GLU A 78 8.33 19.32 4.90
CA GLU A 78 8.00 20.68 4.49
C GLU A 78 7.81 20.77 2.98
N SER A 79 8.74 20.17 2.23
CA SER A 79 8.63 20.04 0.77
C SER A 79 7.41 19.23 0.38
N SER A 80 7.12 18.13 1.10
CA SER A 80 5.92 17.32 0.87
C SER A 80 4.64 18.17 1.02
N PHE A 81 4.54 18.95 2.08
CA PHE A 81 3.36 19.79 2.34
C PHE A 81 3.22 20.94 1.35
N ARG A 82 4.32 21.45 0.79
CA ARG A 82 4.28 22.48 -0.26
C ARG A 82 3.65 21.94 -1.53
N GLU A 83 4.05 20.71 -1.96
CA GLU A 83 3.44 20.07 -3.13
C GLU A 83 1.96 19.73 -2.90
N VAL A 84 1.62 19.20 -1.72
CA VAL A 84 0.22 18.91 -1.37
C VAL A 84 -0.64 20.18 -1.44
N LYS A 85 -0.16 21.30 -0.90
CA LYS A 85 -0.89 22.57 -0.96
C LYS A 85 -1.02 23.14 -2.38
N ALA A 86 0.00 22.94 -3.21
CA ALA A 86 -0.01 23.40 -4.60
C ALA A 86 -0.99 22.60 -5.47
N ILE A 87 -1.07 21.28 -5.26
CA ILE A 87 -1.93 20.37 -6.03
C ILE A 87 -3.35 20.36 -5.47
N ASN A 88 -3.52 20.52 -4.15
CA ASN A 88 -4.80 20.41 -3.43
C ASN A 88 -5.55 19.11 -3.73
N PRO A 89 -4.97 17.93 -3.44
CA PRO A 89 -5.56 16.63 -3.79
C PRO A 89 -6.72 16.24 -2.86
N ASP A 90 -7.54 15.29 -3.29
CA ASP A 90 -8.53 14.62 -2.42
C ASP A 90 -7.85 13.71 -1.39
N VAL A 91 -6.76 13.05 -1.80
CA VAL A 91 -6.06 12.06 -0.97
C VAL A 91 -4.55 12.19 -1.07
N VAL A 92 -3.88 12.11 0.07
CA VAL A 92 -2.41 11.98 0.17
C VAL A 92 -2.07 10.59 0.68
N ILE A 93 -1.11 9.94 0.04
CA ILE A 93 -0.53 8.66 0.47
C ILE A 93 0.97 8.87 0.69
N ASP A 94 1.48 8.56 1.89
CA ASP A 94 2.91 8.65 2.22
C ASP A 94 3.46 7.26 2.56
N ASP A 95 4.29 6.71 1.66
CA ASP A 95 4.84 5.35 1.74
C ASP A 95 6.38 5.39 1.81
N HIS A 96 6.97 5.26 3.02
CA HIS A 96 6.35 5.21 4.34
C HIS A 96 6.98 6.26 5.26
N ILE A 97 6.23 6.64 6.31
CA ILE A 97 6.59 7.75 7.20
C ILE A 97 7.91 7.57 7.94
N GLY A 98 8.39 6.34 8.12
CA GLY A 98 9.68 6.04 8.75
C GLY A 98 10.90 6.50 7.93
N LEU A 99 10.71 6.83 6.64
CA LEU A 99 11.76 7.31 5.73
C LEU A 99 11.75 8.84 5.54
N ILE A 100 10.92 9.56 6.29
CA ILE A 100 10.93 11.02 6.28
C ILE A 100 12.24 11.52 6.89
N GLU A 101 12.95 12.37 6.15
CA GLU A 101 14.15 13.02 6.62
C GLU A 101 13.83 14.22 7.50
N TYR A 102 14.55 14.32 8.62
CA TYR A 102 14.43 15.42 9.58
C TYR A 102 15.71 16.28 9.55
N PRO A 103 15.63 17.55 9.94
CA PRO A 103 16.81 18.42 10.00
C PRO A 103 17.95 17.79 10.82
N SER A 104 19.20 17.95 10.40
CA SER A 104 20.37 17.36 11.03
C SER A 104 20.60 17.83 12.48
N ASN A 105 20.05 18.97 12.85
CA ASN A 105 20.05 19.50 14.22
C ASN A 105 18.89 19.00 15.10
N ASP A 106 18.03 18.13 14.57
CA ASP A 106 16.98 17.49 15.35
C ASP A 106 17.49 16.19 15.97
N TYR A 107 17.91 16.26 17.23
CA TYR A 107 18.45 15.14 18.00
C TYR A 107 17.40 14.34 18.77
N ARG A 108 16.11 14.63 18.57
CA ARG A 108 15.02 13.90 19.23
C ARG A 108 14.99 12.45 18.79
N ASP A 109 14.45 11.60 19.65
CA ASP A 109 14.12 10.21 19.35
C ASP A 109 13.20 10.11 18.13
N LEU A 110 13.40 9.10 17.28
CA LEU A 110 12.59 8.84 16.07
C LEU A 110 11.11 8.74 16.41
N ARG A 111 10.76 8.14 17.54
CA ARG A 111 9.39 8.02 18.01
C ARG A 111 8.71 9.38 18.21
N LEU A 112 9.42 10.35 18.77
CA LEU A 112 8.91 11.71 18.95
C LEU A 112 8.75 12.42 17.61
N LYS A 113 9.68 12.22 16.69
CA LYS A 113 9.63 12.78 15.33
C LYS A 113 8.42 12.25 14.56
N ILE A 114 8.18 10.94 14.61
CA ILE A 114 7.02 10.31 13.99
C ILE A 114 5.72 10.87 14.60
N GLY A 115 5.67 11.01 15.93
CA GLY A 115 4.49 11.62 16.59
C GLY A 115 4.23 13.06 16.17
N ASP A 116 5.27 13.86 15.97
CA ASP A 116 5.12 15.22 15.41
C ASP A 116 4.64 15.18 13.96
N THR A 117 5.15 14.25 13.18
CA THR A 117 4.77 14.06 11.79
C THR A 117 3.29 13.68 11.65
N THR A 118 2.81 12.73 12.44
CA THR A 118 1.40 12.32 12.41
C THR A 118 0.47 13.46 12.79
N ARG A 119 0.82 14.25 13.81
CA ARG A 119 0.06 15.45 14.18
C ARG A 119 0.02 16.50 13.07
N LYS A 120 1.16 16.76 12.40
CA LYS A 120 1.23 17.69 11.27
C LYS A 120 0.37 17.22 10.10
N TYR A 121 0.39 15.92 9.76
CA TYR A 121 -0.50 15.36 8.74
C TYR A 121 -1.98 15.45 9.14
N LYS A 122 -2.31 15.21 10.40
CA LYS A 122 -3.68 15.38 10.90
C LYS A 122 -4.17 16.83 10.77
N TRP A 123 -3.30 17.80 11.07
CA TRP A 123 -3.61 19.21 10.86
C TRP A 123 -3.77 19.56 9.38
N LEU A 124 -2.90 19.02 8.52
CA LEU A 124 -3.00 19.22 7.08
C LEU A 124 -4.30 18.64 6.53
N ALA A 125 -4.63 17.40 6.89
CA ALA A 125 -5.88 16.74 6.51
C ALA A 125 -7.11 17.58 6.88
N LYS A 126 -7.14 18.08 8.12
CA LYS A 126 -8.24 18.92 8.61
C LYS A 126 -8.31 20.28 7.91
N SER A 127 -7.18 20.94 7.69
CA SER A 127 -7.14 22.30 7.12
C SER A 127 -7.43 22.33 5.62
N GLN A 128 -7.19 21.24 4.91
CA GLN A 128 -7.41 21.12 3.46
C GLN A 128 -8.60 20.21 3.11
N GLU A 129 -9.32 19.71 4.14
CA GLU A 129 -10.48 18.81 3.97
C GLU A 129 -10.18 17.58 3.10
N MET A 130 -8.97 17.01 3.25
CA MET A 130 -8.49 15.86 2.49
C MET A 130 -8.30 14.62 3.35
N CYS A 131 -8.25 13.45 2.71
CA CYS A 131 -7.87 12.21 3.36
C CYS A 131 -6.34 12.02 3.32
N VAL A 132 -5.75 11.62 4.44
CA VAL A 132 -4.32 11.27 4.50
C VAL A 132 -4.17 9.81 4.91
N ILE A 133 -3.45 9.04 4.10
CA ILE A 133 -3.10 7.64 4.35
C ILE A 133 -1.60 7.56 4.60
N LEU A 134 -1.23 7.21 5.81
CA LEU A 134 0.17 7.02 6.21
C LEU A 134 0.48 5.52 6.26
N VAL A 135 1.48 5.10 5.51
CA VAL A 135 2.00 3.74 5.60
C VAL A 135 3.07 3.68 6.67
N SER A 136 3.01 2.67 7.52
CA SER A 136 3.99 2.43 8.58
C SER A 136 4.35 0.95 8.62
N GLN A 137 5.61 0.66 8.90
CA GLN A 137 6.06 -0.71 9.11
C GLN A 137 5.59 -1.24 10.47
N MET A 138 5.45 -2.55 10.55
CA MET A 138 5.18 -3.23 11.82
C MET A 138 6.47 -3.56 12.56
N ASN A 139 6.39 -3.66 13.89
CA ASN A 139 7.52 -4.07 14.72
C ASN A 139 7.82 -5.56 14.47
N ARG A 140 9.11 -5.91 14.29
CA ARG A 140 9.57 -7.28 14.07
C ARG A 140 9.26 -8.23 15.23
N ASN A 141 8.95 -7.72 16.43
CA ASN A 141 8.60 -8.55 17.58
C ASN A 141 7.40 -9.48 17.32
N MET A 142 6.53 -9.13 16.36
CA MET A 142 5.43 -10.02 15.95
C MET A 142 5.93 -11.34 15.35
N GLU A 143 7.13 -11.36 14.75
CA GLU A 143 7.70 -12.56 14.11
C GLU A 143 8.01 -13.67 15.12
N HIS A 144 8.15 -13.32 16.40
CA HIS A 144 8.45 -14.25 17.49
C HIS A 144 7.19 -14.86 18.15
N ARG A 145 6.00 -14.45 17.71
CA ARG A 145 4.74 -14.99 18.25
C ARG A 145 4.28 -16.20 17.43
N ASN A 146 3.61 -17.12 18.10
CA ASN A 146 2.94 -18.26 17.43
C ASN A 146 1.81 -17.74 16.53
N ASP A 147 0.98 -16.81 17.04
CA ASP A 147 -0.02 -16.09 16.26
C ASP A 147 0.58 -14.78 15.73
N ARG A 148 0.81 -14.72 14.44
CA ARG A 148 1.36 -13.56 13.73
C ARG A 148 0.30 -12.62 13.16
N THR A 149 -0.96 -12.78 13.55
CA THR A 149 -2.01 -11.83 13.20
C THR A 149 -1.65 -10.46 13.75
N PRO A 150 -1.62 -9.40 12.91
CA PRO A 150 -1.27 -8.05 13.33
C PRO A 150 -2.21 -7.48 14.39
N ARG A 151 -1.64 -6.73 15.34
CA ARG A 151 -2.35 -6.04 16.43
C ARG A 151 -1.88 -4.60 16.55
N LEU A 152 -2.65 -3.73 17.18
CA LEU A 152 -2.28 -2.32 17.38
C LEU A 152 -0.91 -2.16 18.08
N SER A 153 -0.57 -3.06 19.01
CA SER A 153 0.75 -3.08 19.65
C SER A 153 1.92 -3.36 18.73
N ASP A 154 1.66 -3.83 17.51
CA ASP A 154 2.69 -4.15 16.52
C ASP A 154 3.04 -2.97 15.59
N LEU A 155 2.32 -1.85 15.71
CA LEU A 155 2.73 -0.62 15.03
C LEU A 155 4.13 -0.22 15.50
N ALA A 156 5.07 -0.09 14.60
CA ALA A 156 6.40 0.41 14.92
C ALA A 156 6.29 1.85 15.44
N GLU A 157 7.08 2.19 16.47
CA GLU A 157 7.12 3.55 17.05
C GLU A 157 5.78 4.10 17.60
N SER A 158 4.90 3.29 18.13
CA SER A 158 3.49 3.19 17.85
C SER A 158 2.52 3.95 18.74
N GLY A 159 2.90 4.46 19.89
CA GLY A 159 1.91 5.09 20.79
C GLY A 159 1.19 6.28 20.15
N ASN A 160 1.91 7.10 19.41
CA ASN A 160 1.36 8.28 18.75
C ASN A 160 0.58 7.94 17.48
N LEU A 161 1.07 6.96 16.68
CA LEU A 161 0.39 6.51 15.47
C LEU A 161 -1.01 5.99 15.79
N GLU A 162 -1.09 5.11 16.81
CA GLU A 162 -2.38 4.59 17.26
C GLU A 162 -3.30 5.71 17.76
N GLN A 163 -2.79 6.66 18.56
CA GLN A 163 -3.61 7.73 19.12
C GLN A 163 -4.13 8.71 18.06
N ASP A 164 -3.29 9.11 17.11
CA ASP A 164 -3.59 10.15 16.13
C ASP A 164 -4.45 9.65 14.98
N ALA A 165 -4.31 8.37 14.57
CA ALA A 165 -5.08 7.79 13.48
C ALA A 165 -6.58 7.68 13.83
N GLU A 166 -7.44 8.05 12.88
CA GLU A 166 -8.89 7.81 12.97
C GLU A 166 -9.22 6.34 12.70
N THR A 167 -8.49 5.74 11.77
CA THR A 167 -8.63 4.35 11.37
C THR A 167 -7.24 3.71 11.23
N VAL A 168 -7.09 2.47 11.69
CA VAL A 168 -5.89 1.66 11.50
C VAL A 168 -6.29 0.37 10.80
N VAL A 169 -5.66 0.12 9.66
CA VAL A 169 -5.88 -1.09 8.86
C VAL A 169 -4.56 -1.82 8.68
N PHE A 170 -4.53 -3.09 9.02
CA PHE A 170 -3.40 -3.97 8.71
C PHE A 170 -3.68 -4.79 7.46
N SER A 171 -2.69 -4.90 6.59
CA SER A 171 -2.66 -5.85 5.49
C SER A 171 -1.97 -7.11 5.98
N HIS A 172 -2.73 -8.17 6.20
CA HIS A 172 -2.23 -9.45 6.67
C HIS A 172 -2.25 -10.47 5.51
N TYR A 173 -1.06 -10.96 5.15
CA TYR A 173 -0.87 -11.94 4.09
C TYR A 173 -0.30 -13.23 4.68
N PRO A 174 -1.15 -14.18 5.11
CA PRO A 174 -0.74 -15.40 5.83
C PRO A 174 0.25 -16.26 5.05
N TRP A 175 0.12 -16.31 3.72
CA TRP A 175 1.02 -17.05 2.83
C TRP A 175 2.51 -16.75 3.06
N VAL A 176 2.88 -15.49 3.33
CA VAL A 176 4.27 -15.10 3.58
C VAL A 176 4.71 -15.47 4.99
N SER A 177 3.80 -15.45 5.94
CA SER A 177 4.13 -15.67 7.35
C SER A 177 4.45 -17.13 7.68
N ARG A 178 4.04 -18.11 6.86
CA ARG A 178 4.28 -19.55 6.98
C ARG A 178 3.96 -20.17 8.36
N TYR A 179 3.20 -19.46 9.21
CA TYR A 179 2.84 -19.91 10.55
C TYR A 179 1.32 -19.86 10.71
N GLY A 180 0.77 -20.97 11.12
CA GLY A 180 -0.67 -21.19 11.17
C GLY A 180 -1.17 -21.56 9.79
N ASP A 181 -1.05 -22.83 9.48
CA ASP A 181 -1.60 -23.44 8.29
C ASP A 181 -3.12 -23.53 8.45
N ASP A 182 -3.78 -22.47 8.03
CA ASP A 182 -5.24 -22.37 7.97
C ASP A 182 -5.79 -22.81 6.61
N GLY A 183 -4.94 -23.43 5.76
CA GLY A 183 -5.31 -23.90 4.42
C GLY A 183 -5.53 -22.80 3.40
N ASN A 184 -5.15 -21.54 3.70
CA ASN A 184 -5.31 -20.42 2.78
C ASN A 184 -4.38 -20.54 1.58
N SER A 185 -4.85 -20.06 0.43
CA SER A 185 -4.05 -20.02 -0.80
C SER A 185 -3.14 -18.79 -0.86
N GLN A 186 -2.20 -18.79 -1.80
CA GLN A 186 -1.39 -17.61 -2.11
C GLN A 186 -2.22 -16.42 -2.63
N CYS A 187 -3.49 -16.62 -2.94
CA CYS A 187 -4.40 -15.56 -3.37
C CYS A 187 -5.25 -14.99 -2.21
N TYR A 188 -5.10 -15.49 -0.99
CA TYR A 188 -5.82 -14.99 0.17
C TYR A 188 -5.08 -13.83 0.84
N LEU A 189 -5.79 -12.74 1.09
CA LEU A 189 -5.31 -11.58 1.83
C LEU A 189 -6.40 -11.11 2.78
N GLN A 190 -6.02 -10.68 3.98
CA GLN A 190 -6.94 -10.13 4.96
C GLN A 190 -6.61 -8.68 5.27
N LEU A 191 -7.62 -7.82 5.25
CA LEU A 191 -7.56 -6.45 5.72
C LEU A 191 -8.19 -6.37 7.11
N ILE A 192 -7.39 -6.11 8.14
CA ILE A 192 -7.82 -6.07 9.54
C ILE A 192 -8.02 -4.62 9.95
N ILE A 193 -9.26 -4.19 10.14
CA ILE A 193 -9.61 -2.87 10.68
C ILE A 193 -9.48 -2.95 12.20
N ALA A 194 -8.27 -2.66 12.70
CA ALA A 194 -7.94 -2.80 14.12
C ALA A 194 -8.39 -1.60 14.96
N LYS A 195 -8.56 -0.44 14.35
CA LYS A 195 -9.13 0.77 14.94
C LYS A 195 -10.05 1.45 13.94
N ASN A 196 -11.20 1.90 14.40
CA ASN A 196 -12.11 2.74 13.62
C ASN A 196 -12.89 3.65 14.57
N ARG A 197 -12.57 4.95 14.54
CA ARG A 197 -13.18 5.92 15.47
C ARG A 197 -14.66 6.12 15.19
N TYR A 198 -15.09 5.98 13.94
CA TYR A 198 -16.44 6.29 13.49
C TYR A 198 -17.26 5.05 13.09
N GLY A 199 -16.73 3.85 13.35
CA GLY A 199 -17.40 2.61 12.98
C GLY A 199 -16.91 1.41 13.79
N THR A 200 -17.23 0.23 13.30
CA THR A 200 -16.82 -1.04 13.92
C THR A 200 -15.44 -1.48 13.48
N THR A 201 -14.77 -2.22 14.33
CA THR A 201 -13.57 -2.99 13.98
C THR A 201 -13.99 -4.36 13.46
N ASN A 202 -13.39 -4.80 12.37
CA ASN A 202 -13.64 -6.12 11.76
C ASN A 202 -12.47 -6.52 10.86
N SER A 203 -12.59 -7.68 10.23
CA SER A 203 -11.66 -8.13 9.19
C SER A 203 -12.41 -8.38 7.90
N ILE A 204 -11.79 -8.04 6.78
CA ILE A 204 -12.32 -8.23 5.44
C ILE A 204 -11.37 -9.14 4.69
N ASN A 205 -11.88 -10.27 4.19
CA ASN A 205 -11.13 -11.19 3.35
C ASN A 205 -11.23 -10.73 1.90
N VAL A 206 -10.09 -10.62 1.24
CA VAL A 206 -9.96 -10.16 -0.14
C VAL A 206 -9.03 -11.09 -0.91
N GLY A 207 -9.07 -11.02 -2.24
CA GLY A 207 -8.17 -11.77 -3.08
C GLY A 207 -6.90 -10.98 -3.44
N TYR A 208 -5.76 -11.65 -3.53
CA TYR A 208 -4.50 -11.05 -3.99
C TYR A 208 -3.94 -11.78 -5.20
N GLU A 209 -3.83 -11.08 -6.32
CA GLU A 209 -3.18 -11.54 -7.54
C GLU A 209 -1.73 -11.03 -7.56
N GLY A 210 -0.79 -11.87 -7.14
CA GLY A 210 0.61 -11.51 -6.99
C GLY A 210 1.29 -11.07 -8.29
N ASP A 211 0.99 -11.72 -9.40
CA ASP A 211 1.57 -11.44 -10.72
C ASP A 211 1.23 -10.03 -11.24
N SER A 212 0.07 -9.50 -10.85
CA SER A 212 -0.38 -8.14 -11.20
C SER A 212 -0.27 -7.16 -10.04
N CYS A 213 0.11 -7.61 -8.84
CA CYS A 213 0.05 -6.81 -7.62
C CYS A 213 -1.37 -6.27 -7.32
N LYS A 214 -2.42 -6.96 -7.77
CA LYS A 214 -3.81 -6.50 -7.73
C LYS A 214 -4.59 -7.16 -6.60
N ILE A 215 -5.39 -6.35 -5.92
CA ILE A 215 -6.36 -6.82 -4.93
C ILE A 215 -7.73 -6.91 -5.58
N HIS A 216 -8.42 -8.01 -5.38
CA HIS A 216 -9.76 -8.32 -5.84
C HIS A 216 -10.72 -8.41 -4.65
N ASP A 217 -12.01 -8.22 -4.90
CA ASP A 217 -13.03 -8.24 -3.84
C ASP A 217 -13.12 -9.59 -3.12
N THR A 218 -12.78 -10.68 -3.82
CA THR A 218 -12.78 -12.04 -3.25
C THR A 218 -11.55 -12.83 -3.68
N GLU A 219 -11.21 -13.86 -2.89
CA GLU A 219 -10.17 -14.82 -3.22
C GLU A 219 -10.44 -15.53 -4.55
N ASP A 220 -11.68 -15.93 -4.81
CA ASP A 220 -12.06 -16.63 -6.04
C ASP A 220 -11.77 -15.79 -7.29
N LEU A 221 -12.03 -14.50 -7.26
CA LEU A 221 -11.69 -13.59 -8.35
C LEU A 221 -10.18 -13.50 -8.59
N ALA A 222 -9.38 -13.50 -7.53
CA ALA A 222 -7.93 -13.50 -7.64
C ALA A 222 -7.40 -14.83 -8.18
N LEU A 223 -7.99 -15.96 -7.76
CA LEU A 223 -7.68 -17.30 -8.26
C LEU A 223 -7.93 -17.40 -9.77
N GLN A 224 -9.11 -16.98 -10.22
CA GLN A 224 -9.48 -16.95 -11.65
C GLN A 224 -8.54 -16.06 -12.46
N ALA A 225 -8.24 -14.86 -11.96
CA ALA A 225 -7.35 -13.92 -12.63
C ALA A 225 -5.93 -14.49 -12.75
N THR A 226 -5.42 -15.14 -11.73
CA THR A 226 -4.10 -15.79 -11.73
C THR A 226 -4.06 -16.95 -12.74
N GLN A 227 -5.09 -17.79 -12.79
CA GLN A 227 -5.19 -18.91 -13.74
C GLN A 227 -5.25 -18.42 -15.19
N ASN A 228 -6.03 -17.37 -15.47
CA ASN A 228 -6.16 -16.79 -16.81
C ASN A 228 -4.84 -16.23 -17.36
N LYS A 229 -3.91 -15.85 -16.47
CA LYS A 229 -2.55 -15.42 -16.84
C LYS A 229 -1.53 -16.55 -16.89
N GLY A 230 -1.97 -17.82 -16.78
CA GLY A 230 -1.08 -18.99 -16.76
C GLY A 230 -0.29 -19.12 -15.45
N GLY A 231 -0.71 -18.47 -14.39
CA GLY A 231 -0.10 -18.58 -13.07
C GLY A 231 -0.39 -19.93 -12.42
N VAL A 232 0.61 -20.50 -11.74
CA VAL A 232 0.44 -21.70 -10.92
C VAL A 232 0.01 -21.31 -9.53
N ILE A 233 -1.17 -21.76 -9.12
CA ILE A 233 -1.69 -21.53 -7.78
C ILE A 233 -1.12 -22.59 -6.85
N LYS A 234 -0.50 -22.14 -5.76
CA LYS A 234 -0.06 -23.02 -4.67
C LYS A 234 -1.01 -22.83 -3.49
N LYS A 235 -1.37 -23.94 -2.84
CA LYS A 235 -1.97 -23.94 -1.51
C LYS A 235 -0.90 -24.36 -0.51
N MET A 236 -1.00 -23.87 0.72
CA MET A 236 -0.21 -24.44 1.79
C MET A 236 -0.72 -25.87 2.01
N GLU A 237 0.17 -26.85 1.85
CA GLU A 237 -0.12 -28.22 2.27
C GLU A 237 0.13 -28.31 3.77
N LEU A 238 -0.84 -28.87 4.49
CA LEU A 238 -0.64 -29.31 5.87
C LEU A 238 0.48 -30.36 5.81
N PHE A 239 1.58 -30.14 6.48
CA PHE A 239 2.54 -31.20 6.71
C PHE A 239 1.86 -32.19 7.67
N ASP A 240 1.33 -33.31 7.12
CA ASP A 240 0.99 -34.48 7.92
C ASP A 240 2.29 -34.97 8.54
N GLU A 241 2.40 -34.87 9.86
CA GLU A 241 3.44 -35.52 10.64
C GLU A 241 3.16 -37.03 10.77
#